data_21225c57eb16acfefa6c1d9288e079b0
#
_entry.id   21225c57eb16acfefa6c1d9288e079b0
#
_cell.length_a   1.000
_cell.length_b   1.000
_cell.length_c   1.000
_cell.angle_alpha   90.00
_cell.angle_beta   90.00
_cell.angle_gamma   90.00
#
_symmetry.space_group_name_H-M   'P 1'
#
loop_
_entity.id
_entity.type
_entity.pdbx_description
1 polymer ?
#
loop_
_entity_poly.entity_id
_entity_poly.type
_entity_poly.pdbx_seq_one_letter_code
_entity_poly.pdbx_strand_id
1 'polypeptide(L)'
;MLMPKRTKYRKSHRISYDGKAKGNLELSFGEYGLKALEGGYVSARQIEAARIAMTRYMKRGGKVFINIFPHMPRTKKPLETRQGKGKGNVDEWVSVVKTGKIMFEVTGVTEDIAREALRLASHKLSVKTKIVKKNDVKGGESLGN
;
A
#
# COMPACT_ATOMS: atom_id res chain seq x y z
N MET A 1 11.50 9.75 3.65
CA MET A 1 10.18 9.13 3.73
C MET A 1 9.29 9.69 2.64
N LEU A 2 8.40 8.87 2.12
CA LEU A 2 7.53 9.31 1.03
C LEU A 2 6.54 10.36 1.48
N MET A 3 6.45 11.44 0.73
CA MET A 3 5.47 12.49 0.97
C MET A 3 5.39 13.35 -0.28
N PRO A 4 4.26 14.04 -0.49
CA PRO A 4 4.14 14.91 -1.65
C PRO A 4 5.12 16.08 -1.57
N LYS A 5 5.67 16.45 -2.72
CA LYS A 5 6.56 17.59 -2.77
C LYS A 5 5.81 18.90 -2.60
N ARG A 6 4.57 18.93 -3.05
CA ARG A 6 3.73 20.11 -2.97
C ARG A 6 2.31 19.69 -2.66
N THR A 7 1.63 20.44 -1.80
CA THR A 7 0.26 20.15 -1.45
C THR A 7 -0.57 21.41 -1.64
N LYS A 8 -1.81 21.23 -2.10
CA LYS A 8 -2.74 22.33 -2.20
C LYS A 8 -3.17 22.76 -0.81
N TYR A 9 -3.50 21.78 0.02
CA TYR A 9 -3.83 22.00 1.41
C TYR A 9 -2.98 21.08 2.25
N ARG A 10 -2.28 21.64 3.21
CA ARG A 10 -1.42 20.84 4.08
C ARG A 10 -2.24 19.93 4.99
N LYS A 11 -3.40 20.42 5.42
CA LYS A 11 -4.29 19.66 6.30
C LYS A 11 -5.64 19.51 5.62
N SER A 12 -5.77 18.48 4.83
CA SER A 12 -7.01 18.23 4.12
C SER A 12 -7.95 17.38 4.97
N HIS A 13 -9.19 17.31 4.55
CA HIS A 13 -10.15 16.42 5.17
C HIS A 13 -9.77 14.98 4.91
N ARG A 14 -10.17 14.09 5.84
CA ARG A 14 -9.92 12.68 5.70
C ARG A 14 -10.70 12.13 4.51
N ILE A 15 -10.02 11.41 3.66
CA ILE A 15 -10.64 10.76 2.53
C ILE A 15 -11.06 9.35 2.93
N SER A 16 -12.28 8.97 2.58
CA SER A 16 -12.81 7.65 2.93
C SER A 16 -12.13 6.55 2.11
N TYR A 17 -11.89 5.41 2.73
CA TYR A 17 -11.37 4.24 2.05
C TYR A 17 -12.48 3.23 1.71
N ASP A 18 -13.74 3.62 1.91
CA ASP A 18 -14.86 2.74 1.60
C ASP A 18 -14.98 2.50 0.10
N GLY A 19 -15.57 1.36 -0.25
CA GLY A 19 -15.79 1.00 -1.63
C GLY A 19 -14.64 0.22 -2.22
N LYS A 20 -14.76 -0.09 -3.49
CA LYS A 20 -13.76 -0.85 -4.21
C LYS A 20 -12.83 0.05 -4.99
N ALA A 21 -11.62 -0.40 -5.19
CA ALA A 21 -10.65 0.35 -5.98
C ALA A 21 -11.09 0.41 -7.43
N LYS A 22 -10.78 1.51 -8.10
CA LYS A 22 -11.09 1.69 -9.50
C LYS A 22 -9.86 1.56 -10.40
N GLY A 23 -8.67 1.66 -9.81
CA GLY A 23 -7.43 1.53 -10.55
C GLY A 23 -6.52 0.49 -9.92
N ASN A 24 -5.57 0.02 -10.68
CA ASN A 24 -4.60 -0.98 -10.22
C ASN A 24 -5.27 -2.24 -9.69
N LEU A 25 -6.25 -2.73 -10.43
CA LEU A 25 -6.96 -3.96 -10.09
C LEU A 25 -6.25 -5.19 -10.62
N GLU A 26 -5.35 -5.01 -11.56
CA GLU A 26 -4.59 -6.08 -12.16
C GLU A 26 -3.12 -5.74 -12.14
N LEU A 27 -2.29 -6.77 -12.25
CA LEU A 27 -0.84 -6.58 -12.30
C LEU A 27 -0.46 -5.91 -13.62
N SER A 28 0.24 -4.78 -13.51
CA SER A 28 0.65 -4.01 -14.68
C SER A 28 2.11 -4.17 -15.02
N PHE A 29 2.96 -4.18 -14.00
CA PHE A 29 4.40 -4.17 -14.19
C PHE A 29 5.09 -5.45 -13.77
N GLY A 30 4.50 -6.17 -12.82
CA GLY A 30 5.13 -7.34 -12.25
C GLY A 30 4.38 -8.62 -12.57
N GLU A 31 4.96 -9.73 -12.14
CA GLU A 31 4.36 -11.05 -12.30
C GLU A 31 3.60 -11.48 -11.07
N TYR A 32 3.93 -10.89 -9.94
CA TYR A 32 3.30 -11.19 -8.65
C TYR A 32 3.00 -9.89 -7.96
N GLY A 33 1.96 -9.87 -7.17
CA GLY A 33 1.59 -8.65 -6.48
C GLY A 33 0.87 -8.88 -5.18
N LEU A 34 0.71 -7.80 -4.43
CA LEU A 34 0.03 -7.82 -3.14
C LEU A 34 -1.24 -6.99 -3.27
N LYS A 35 -2.37 -7.66 -3.16
CA LYS A 35 -3.68 -7.06 -3.34
C LYS A 35 -4.33 -6.81 -2.00
N ALA A 36 -4.96 -5.64 -1.84
CA ALA A 36 -5.68 -5.31 -0.61
C ALA A 36 -7.03 -6.02 -0.59
N LEU A 37 -7.30 -6.72 0.50
CA LEU A 37 -8.58 -7.40 0.70
C LEU A 37 -9.57 -6.54 1.46
N GLU A 38 -9.11 -5.46 2.05
CA GLU A 38 -9.96 -4.51 2.75
C GLU A 38 -9.42 -3.11 2.55
N GLY A 39 -10.27 -2.12 2.78
CA GLY A 39 -9.85 -0.74 2.68
C GLY A 39 -9.15 -0.28 3.94
N GLY A 40 -8.33 0.74 3.82
CA GLY A 40 -7.65 1.30 4.97
C GLY A 40 -6.63 2.34 4.57
N TYR A 41 -5.91 2.82 5.57
CA TYR A 41 -4.86 3.80 5.36
C TYR A 41 -3.50 3.13 5.54
N VAL A 42 -2.62 3.33 4.58
CA VAL A 42 -1.26 2.78 4.65
C VAL A 42 -0.30 3.96 4.71
N SER A 43 0.46 4.04 5.80
CA SER A 43 1.34 5.18 6.02
C SER A 43 2.62 5.08 5.18
N ALA A 44 3.28 6.24 5.02
CA ALA A 44 4.56 6.29 4.33
C ALA A 44 5.57 5.36 4.99
N ARG A 45 5.54 5.28 6.32
CA ARG A 45 6.44 4.39 7.05
C ARG A 45 6.18 2.92 6.75
N GLN A 46 4.91 2.56 6.64
CA GLN A 46 4.52 1.19 6.31
C GLN A 46 4.96 0.83 4.89
N ILE A 47 4.76 1.75 3.96
CA ILE A 47 5.19 1.53 2.57
C ILE A 47 6.69 1.32 2.51
N GLU A 48 7.44 2.16 3.20
CA GLU A 48 8.89 2.04 3.20
C GLU A 48 9.35 0.77 3.88
N ALA A 49 8.73 0.39 4.99
CA ALA A 49 9.08 -0.84 5.69
C ALA A 49 8.80 -2.05 4.81
N ALA A 50 7.67 -2.05 4.09
CA ALA A 50 7.34 -3.15 3.19
C ALA A 50 8.35 -3.24 2.06
N ARG A 51 8.71 -2.11 1.46
CA ARG A 51 9.70 -2.08 0.38
C ARG A 51 11.03 -2.66 0.84
N ILE A 52 11.48 -2.23 2.01
CA ILE A 52 12.75 -2.70 2.56
C ILE A 52 12.70 -4.21 2.82
N ALA A 53 11.60 -4.70 3.37
CA ALA A 53 11.46 -6.12 3.64
C ALA A 53 11.56 -6.95 2.36
N MET A 54 10.89 -6.49 1.30
CA MET A 54 10.91 -7.18 0.03
C MET A 54 12.29 -7.15 -0.62
N THR A 55 12.92 -5.98 -0.68
CA THR A 55 14.21 -5.86 -1.34
C THR A 55 15.29 -6.62 -0.60
N ARG A 56 15.23 -6.64 0.73
CA ARG A 56 16.18 -7.42 1.52
C ARG A 56 16.09 -8.90 1.24
N TYR A 57 14.86 -9.40 1.17
CA TYR A 57 14.66 -10.81 0.95
C TYR A 57 15.10 -11.21 -0.46
N MET A 58 14.75 -10.41 -1.45
CA MET A 58 15.11 -10.68 -2.84
C MET A 58 16.57 -10.38 -3.13
N LYS A 59 17.23 -9.67 -2.23
CA LYS A 59 18.60 -9.25 -2.38
C LYS A 59 18.77 -8.43 -3.65
N ARG A 60 19.59 -8.85 -4.58
CA ARG A 60 19.81 -8.10 -5.81
C ARG A 60 18.97 -8.57 -6.97
N GLY A 61 18.20 -9.63 -6.74
CA GLY A 61 17.34 -10.15 -7.79
C GLY A 61 16.01 -9.41 -7.81
N GLY A 62 15.48 -9.24 -8.97
CA GLY A 62 14.15 -8.73 -9.13
C GLY A 62 13.99 -7.24 -8.94
N LYS A 63 12.74 -6.81 -9.13
CA LYS A 63 12.33 -5.43 -9.04
C LYS A 63 11.02 -5.32 -8.29
N VAL A 64 10.88 -4.25 -7.51
CA VAL A 64 9.65 -3.95 -6.78
C VAL A 64 9.03 -2.69 -7.37
N PHE A 65 7.73 -2.76 -7.66
CA PHE A 65 6.97 -1.61 -8.10
C PHE A 65 5.96 -1.26 -7.02
N ILE A 66 5.89 0.02 -6.67
CA ILE A 66 4.97 0.50 -5.66
C ILE A 66 3.88 1.30 -6.34
N ASN A 67 2.64 0.83 -6.24
CA ASN A 67 1.51 1.42 -6.95
C ASN A 67 0.69 2.38 -6.08
N ILE A 68 1.10 2.60 -4.84
CA ILE A 68 0.40 3.51 -3.93
C ILE A 68 1.34 4.61 -3.50
N PHE A 69 0.77 5.77 -3.21
CA PHE A 69 1.56 6.91 -2.78
C PHE A 69 0.85 7.60 -1.61
N PRO A 70 1.57 7.97 -0.57
CA PRO A 70 0.95 8.62 0.59
C PRO A 70 0.74 10.10 0.32
N HIS A 71 -0.44 10.43 -0.16
CA HIS A 71 -0.77 11.81 -0.54
C HIS A 71 -1.73 12.51 0.44
N MET A 72 -2.27 11.79 1.41
CA MET A 72 -3.19 12.37 2.38
C MET A 72 -2.47 12.61 3.71
N PRO A 73 -2.50 13.85 4.22
CA PRO A 73 -1.91 14.11 5.53
C PRO A 73 -2.82 13.62 6.63
N ARG A 74 -2.26 13.05 7.67
CA ARG A 74 -3.00 12.65 8.85
C ARG A 74 -2.42 13.39 10.04
N THR A 75 -3.28 14.09 10.76
CA THR A 75 -2.86 14.89 11.89
C THR A 75 -3.09 14.17 13.20
N LYS A 76 -2.32 14.56 14.20
CA LYS A 76 -2.45 14.01 15.52
C LYS A 76 -2.60 15.17 16.50
N LYS A 77 -3.60 15.09 17.37
CA LYS A 77 -3.76 16.11 18.39
C LYS A 77 -2.67 15.96 19.45
N PRO A 78 -2.06 17.08 19.85
CA PRO A 78 -1.13 17.02 20.99
C PRO A 78 -1.87 16.54 22.23
N LEU A 79 -1.17 15.83 23.08
CA LEU A 79 -1.78 15.31 24.30
C LEU A 79 -2.38 16.39 25.17
N GLU A 80 -1.78 17.57 25.18
CA GLU A 80 -2.24 18.67 26.02
C GLU A 80 -3.38 19.47 25.41
N THR A 81 -3.75 19.18 24.21
CA THR A 81 -4.81 19.91 23.52
C THR A 81 -6.14 19.25 23.81
N ARG A 82 -6.79 19.70 24.84
CA ARG A 82 -8.07 19.09 25.22
C ARG A 82 -9.24 19.59 24.44
N GLN A 83 -9.20 20.83 24.09
CA GLN A 83 -10.34 21.51 23.51
C GLN A 83 -10.54 21.22 22.05
N GLY A 84 -9.62 20.59 21.45
CA GLY A 84 -9.76 20.24 20.05
C GLY A 84 -9.81 21.43 19.12
N LYS A 85 -9.21 22.51 19.49
CA LYS A 85 -9.16 23.70 18.64
C LYS A 85 -8.24 23.43 17.46
N GLY A 86 -8.82 23.34 16.29
CA GLY A 86 -8.07 23.10 15.09
C GLY A 86 -7.39 21.74 15.08
N LYS A 87 -6.77 21.44 13.97
CA LYS A 87 -6.00 20.21 13.81
C LYS A 87 -4.57 20.44 14.27
N GLY A 88 -3.95 19.38 14.78
CA GLY A 88 -2.55 19.44 15.10
C GLY A 88 -1.69 19.48 13.84
N ASN A 89 -0.39 19.45 14.02
CA ASN A 89 0.52 19.40 12.90
C ASN A 89 0.38 18.08 12.17
N VAL A 90 0.80 18.05 10.90
CA VAL A 90 0.79 16.82 10.14
C VAL A 90 1.71 15.82 10.83
N ASP A 91 1.15 14.67 11.25
CA ASP A 91 1.89 13.63 11.92
C ASP A 91 2.52 12.66 10.91
N GLU A 92 1.75 12.31 9.90
CA GLU A 92 2.24 11.38 8.89
C GLU A 92 1.46 11.54 7.60
N TRP A 93 2.02 10.98 6.55
CA TRP A 93 1.36 10.93 5.25
C TRP A 93 0.90 9.51 5.00
N VAL A 94 -0.31 9.36 4.48
CA VAL A 94 -0.90 8.04 4.26
C VAL A 94 -1.46 7.94 2.86
N SER A 95 -1.51 6.70 2.37
CA SER A 95 -2.19 6.37 1.13
C SER A 95 -3.56 5.80 1.48
N VAL A 96 -4.59 6.23 0.77
CA VAL A 96 -5.93 5.68 0.93
C VAL A 96 -6.04 4.48 0.02
N VAL A 97 -6.21 3.30 0.61
CA VAL A 97 -6.27 2.05 -0.14
C VAL A 97 -7.69 1.52 -0.05
N LYS A 98 -8.24 1.17 -1.21
CA LYS A 98 -9.57 0.57 -1.28
C LYS A 98 -9.45 -0.91 -1.62
N THR A 99 -10.49 -1.65 -1.29
CA THR A 99 -10.53 -3.09 -1.55
C THR A 99 -10.24 -3.39 -3.02
N GLY A 100 -9.34 -4.33 -3.25
CA GLY A 100 -9.02 -4.77 -4.60
C GLY A 100 -7.77 -4.13 -5.20
N LYS A 101 -7.23 -3.13 -4.55
CA LYS A 101 -6.06 -2.41 -5.06
C LYS A 101 -4.81 -3.27 -5.02
N ILE A 102 -4.08 -3.32 -6.12
CA ILE A 102 -2.75 -3.95 -6.14
C ILE A 102 -1.77 -2.90 -5.65
N MET A 103 -1.23 -3.10 -4.47
CA MET A 103 -0.36 -2.12 -3.82
C MET A 103 1.09 -2.23 -4.24
N PHE A 104 1.59 -3.46 -4.36
CA PHE A 104 2.98 -3.73 -4.71
C PHE A 104 3.03 -4.80 -5.78
N GLU A 105 4.05 -4.72 -6.63
CA GLU A 105 4.28 -5.74 -7.66
C GLU A 105 5.74 -6.12 -7.65
N VAL A 106 6.02 -7.37 -7.98
CA VAL A 106 7.38 -7.91 -7.99
C VAL A 106 7.59 -8.65 -9.29
N THR A 107 8.77 -8.49 -9.88
CA THR A 107 9.15 -9.22 -11.08
C THR A 107 10.62 -9.60 -11.01
N GLY A 108 11.03 -10.54 -11.86
CA GLY A 108 12.44 -10.89 -12.00
C GLY A 108 12.96 -11.88 -10.99
N VAL A 109 12.07 -12.57 -10.26
CA VAL A 109 12.45 -13.61 -9.31
C VAL A 109 11.51 -14.80 -9.47
N THR A 110 11.91 -15.94 -8.89
CA THR A 110 11.06 -17.13 -8.94
C THR A 110 9.82 -16.94 -8.09
N GLU A 111 8.83 -17.77 -8.31
CA GLU A 111 7.57 -17.68 -7.57
C GLU A 111 7.78 -17.81 -6.07
N ASP A 112 8.61 -18.75 -5.64
CA ASP A 112 8.87 -18.96 -4.22
C ASP A 112 9.45 -17.72 -3.56
N ILE A 113 10.40 -17.09 -4.21
CA ILE A 113 11.03 -15.88 -3.69
C ILE A 113 10.05 -14.74 -3.70
N ALA A 114 9.26 -14.59 -4.77
CA ALA A 114 8.28 -13.53 -4.86
C ALA A 114 7.23 -13.65 -3.77
N ARG A 115 6.70 -14.86 -3.56
CA ARG A 115 5.67 -15.08 -2.55
C ARG A 115 6.17 -14.78 -1.15
N GLU A 116 7.39 -15.21 -0.84
CA GLU A 116 7.94 -14.95 0.48
C GLU A 116 8.22 -13.47 0.68
N ALA A 117 8.75 -12.79 -0.33
CA ALA A 117 8.99 -11.36 -0.24
C ALA A 117 7.69 -10.60 0.02
N LEU A 118 6.63 -10.95 -0.71
CA LEU A 118 5.33 -10.30 -0.53
C LEU A 118 4.70 -10.63 0.82
N ARG A 119 4.91 -11.85 1.31
CA ARG A 119 4.43 -12.22 2.64
C ARG A 119 5.10 -11.36 3.71
N LEU A 120 6.41 -11.17 3.60
CA LEU A 120 7.14 -10.32 4.55
C LEU A 120 6.66 -8.88 4.48
N ALA A 121 6.37 -8.41 3.26
CA ALA A 121 5.84 -7.06 3.09
C ALA A 121 4.47 -6.92 3.76
N SER A 122 3.63 -7.94 3.63
CA SER A 122 2.28 -7.88 4.18
C SER A 122 2.27 -7.67 5.68
N HIS A 123 3.29 -8.18 6.38
CA HIS A 123 3.39 -8.01 7.81
C HIS A 123 3.66 -6.57 8.23
N LYS A 124 4.07 -5.73 7.31
CA LYS A 124 4.35 -4.33 7.60
C LYS A 124 3.16 -3.42 7.31
N LEU A 125 2.10 -3.97 6.73
CA LEU A 125 0.94 -3.19 6.31
C LEU A 125 -0.21 -3.34 7.29
N SER A 126 -1.08 -2.34 7.29
CA SER A 126 -2.22 -2.30 8.20
C SER A 126 -3.48 -2.95 7.65
N VAL A 127 -3.50 -3.27 6.36
CA VAL A 127 -4.67 -3.86 5.73
C VAL A 127 -4.41 -5.33 5.42
N LYS A 128 -5.47 -6.10 5.35
CA LYS A 128 -5.38 -7.50 4.97
C LYS A 128 -5.07 -7.59 3.48
N THR A 129 -4.26 -8.57 3.12
CA THR A 129 -3.73 -8.67 1.78
C THR A 129 -3.79 -10.09 1.25
N LYS A 130 -3.68 -10.21 -0.06
CA LYS A 130 -3.59 -11.48 -0.74
C LYS A 130 -2.50 -11.37 -1.80
N ILE A 131 -1.70 -12.42 -1.93
CA ILE A 131 -0.68 -12.48 -2.97
C ILE A 131 -1.34 -12.99 -4.24
N VAL A 132 -1.15 -12.26 -5.34
CA VAL A 132 -1.74 -12.63 -6.62
C VAL A 132 -0.65 -12.81 -7.65
N LYS A 133 -0.91 -13.69 -8.61
CA LYS A 133 -0.03 -13.96 -9.72
C LYS A 133 -0.70 -13.45 -10.98
N LYS A 134 0.08 -13.01 -11.94
CA LYS A 134 -0.47 -12.37 -13.13
C LYS A 134 -1.55 -13.20 -13.82
N ASN A 135 -1.31 -14.48 -13.96
CA ASN A 135 -2.26 -15.36 -14.61
C ASN A 135 -3.45 -15.69 -13.72
N ASP A 136 -3.27 -15.61 -12.41
CA ASP A 136 -4.35 -15.90 -11.47
C ASP A 136 -5.45 -14.87 -11.47
N VAL A 137 -5.10 -13.62 -11.79
CA VAL A 137 -6.11 -12.56 -11.83
C VAL A 137 -7.17 -12.90 -12.86
N LYS A 138 -6.75 -13.35 -14.04
CA LYS A 138 -7.67 -13.82 -15.05
C LYS A 138 -8.22 -15.18 -14.73
N GLY A 139 -7.35 -16.09 -14.33
CA GLY A 139 -7.74 -17.45 -14.02
C GLY A 139 -8.70 -17.51 -12.87
N GLY A 140 -8.45 -16.71 -11.85
CA GLY A 140 -9.33 -16.65 -10.71
C GLY A 140 -10.73 -16.23 -11.08
N GLU A 141 -10.83 -15.30 -11.99
CA GLU A 141 -12.12 -14.91 -12.50
C GLU A 141 -12.79 -16.04 -13.20
N SER A 142 -12.08 -16.62 -14.16
CA SER A 142 -12.69 -17.65 -14.99
C SER A 142 -13.07 -18.87 -14.19
N LEU A 143 -12.33 -19.17 -13.16
CA LEU A 143 -12.61 -20.32 -12.33
C LEU A 143 -13.63 -20.03 -11.27
N GLY A 144 -13.98 -18.79 -11.09
CA GLY A 144 -14.92 -18.41 -10.05
C GLY A 144 -14.39 -18.68 -8.68
N ASN A 145 -13.13 -18.68 -8.54
CA ASN A 145 -12.50 -18.99 -7.25
C ASN A 145 -12.63 -17.90 -6.27
#